data_fd34823bb2e9898b028cd7dfe0134756
#
_entry.id   fd34823bb2e9898b028cd7dfe0134756
#
_cell.length_a   1.000
_cell.length_b   1.000
_cell.length_c   1.000
_cell.angle_alpha   90.00
_cell.angle_beta   90.00
_cell.angle_gamma   90.00
#
_symmetry.space_group_name_H-M   'P 1'
#
loop_
_entity.id
_entity.type
_entity.pdbx_description
1 polymer ?
#
loop_
_entity_poly.entity_id
_entity_poly.type
_entity_poly.pdbx_seq_one_letter_code
_entity_poly.pdbx_strand_id
1 'polypeptide(L)'
;MVRAAIRQLNDKDVRQRRRAVRKLFELNDPTAIDAFIPLLDDSDEWFRGKALMAIQKWASMKDLKLAERLASSSKVEERILASRIAPRVGKTSKIILKKLSKDTDHLVKQNAWKVRLHQDELLIKEAIENEETGVRILAVEIIEKMKHIDDEIIIKILKDESSRIRKKAVSILRVHPELNSSGQYDEIIIDIAENDKNAQIDAIIMLIESGRESGVIREKIPIWLEQENPQMVKSIIHSLKDKKWSEMENLTKAIINSSNDKLISGILRRNNTIEANELRKEILIDEERSNVLRARIIEDLFGKKQNDEVLIKIITDLQNSESESISNSAQMFMKSIE
;
A
#
# COMPACT_ATOMS: atom_id res chain seq x y z
N MET A 1 -40.14 -29.40 -1.63
CA MET A 1 -39.42 -28.87 -0.43
C MET A 1 -39.44 -27.36 -0.42
N VAL A 2 -38.98 -26.67 -1.49
CA VAL A 2 -38.93 -25.18 -1.55
C VAL A 2 -40.29 -24.53 -1.31
N ARG A 3 -41.37 -24.96 -2.03
CA ARG A 3 -42.72 -24.42 -1.86
C ARG A 3 -43.26 -24.53 -0.40
N ALA A 4 -42.93 -25.61 0.31
CA ALA A 4 -43.33 -25.77 1.70
C ALA A 4 -42.60 -24.76 2.62
N ALA A 5 -41.28 -24.56 2.44
CA ALA A 5 -40.50 -23.58 3.16
C ALA A 5 -40.96 -22.13 2.87
N ILE A 6 -41.32 -21.82 1.61
CA ILE A 6 -41.87 -20.50 1.24
C ILE A 6 -43.19 -20.23 2.00
N ARG A 7 -44.08 -21.21 2.12
CA ARG A 7 -45.32 -21.02 2.89
C ARG A 7 -45.04 -20.71 4.37
N GLN A 8 -44.01 -21.34 4.95
CA GLN A 8 -43.62 -21.13 6.36
C GLN A 8 -42.98 -19.75 6.60
N LEU A 9 -42.57 -18.98 5.59
CA LEU A 9 -42.11 -17.61 5.75
C LEU A 9 -43.23 -16.68 6.31
N ASN A 10 -44.48 -17.03 6.09
CA ASN A 10 -45.67 -16.27 6.55
C ASN A 10 -46.28 -16.83 7.86
N ASP A 11 -45.56 -17.72 8.57
CA ASP A 11 -46.02 -18.28 9.83
C ASP A 11 -46.10 -17.17 10.91
N LYS A 12 -47.06 -17.33 11.85
CA LYS A 12 -47.21 -16.40 12.99
C LYS A 12 -46.07 -16.55 14.00
N ASP A 13 -45.47 -17.75 14.10
CA ASP A 13 -44.32 -18.02 14.96
C ASP A 13 -43.03 -17.61 14.27
N VAL A 14 -42.34 -16.61 14.84
CA VAL A 14 -41.07 -16.10 14.39
C VAL A 14 -39.99 -17.22 14.29
N ARG A 15 -40.05 -18.22 15.15
CA ARG A 15 -39.12 -19.36 15.11
C ARG A 15 -39.32 -20.21 13.88
N GLN A 16 -40.58 -20.44 13.47
CA GLN A 16 -40.88 -21.16 12.23
C GLN A 16 -40.45 -20.36 11.00
N ARG A 17 -40.73 -19.06 10.98
CA ARG A 17 -40.26 -18.17 9.92
C ARG A 17 -38.70 -18.25 9.78
N ARG A 18 -37.97 -18.17 10.90
CA ARG A 18 -36.50 -18.27 10.88
C ARG A 18 -36.00 -19.62 10.42
N ARG A 19 -36.67 -20.73 10.76
CA ARG A 19 -36.39 -22.06 10.24
C ARG A 19 -36.61 -22.13 8.73
N ALA A 20 -37.69 -21.56 8.22
CA ALA A 20 -38.02 -21.50 6.81
C ALA A 20 -36.93 -20.76 6.02
N VAL A 21 -36.47 -19.59 6.51
CA VAL A 21 -35.36 -18.86 5.90
C VAL A 21 -34.11 -19.72 5.81
N ARG A 22 -33.69 -20.36 6.92
CA ARG A 22 -32.50 -21.23 6.92
C ARG A 22 -32.64 -22.35 5.90
N LYS A 23 -33.83 -22.98 5.87
CA LYS A 23 -34.11 -24.09 4.92
C LYS A 23 -34.02 -23.66 3.47
N LEU A 24 -34.52 -22.45 3.14
CA LEU A 24 -34.42 -21.91 1.78
C LEU A 24 -32.98 -21.64 1.38
N PHE A 25 -32.13 -21.12 2.30
CA PHE A 25 -30.70 -20.95 2.04
C PHE A 25 -29.96 -22.29 1.88
N GLU A 26 -30.31 -23.32 2.68
CA GLU A 26 -29.76 -24.68 2.54
C GLU A 26 -30.13 -25.31 1.19
N LEU A 27 -31.39 -25.17 0.78
CA LEU A 27 -31.86 -25.67 -0.52
C LEU A 27 -31.22 -24.94 -1.68
N ASN A 28 -30.74 -23.72 -1.47
CA ASN A 28 -30.04 -22.88 -2.44
C ASN A 28 -30.76 -22.75 -3.80
N ASP A 29 -32.08 -22.58 -3.77
CA ASP A 29 -32.90 -22.52 -4.96
C ASP A 29 -33.24 -21.07 -5.34
N PRO A 30 -32.74 -20.53 -6.47
CA PRO A 30 -33.02 -19.17 -6.91
C PRO A 30 -34.50 -18.82 -7.09
N THR A 31 -35.36 -19.82 -7.29
CA THR A 31 -36.82 -19.61 -7.43
C THR A 31 -37.47 -19.07 -6.14
N ALA A 32 -36.76 -19.13 -5.02
CA ALA A 32 -37.21 -18.58 -3.76
C ALA A 32 -37.09 -17.05 -3.65
N ILE A 33 -36.40 -16.36 -4.59
CA ILE A 33 -36.11 -14.93 -4.52
C ILE A 33 -37.38 -14.08 -4.29
N ASP A 34 -38.46 -14.38 -5.02
CA ASP A 34 -39.72 -13.65 -4.94
C ASP A 34 -40.36 -13.68 -3.53
N ALA A 35 -40.10 -14.77 -2.79
CA ALA A 35 -40.59 -14.91 -1.41
C ALA A 35 -39.80 -14.08 -0.39
N PHE A 36 -38.59 -13.65 -0.75
CA PHE A 36 -37.75 -12.78 0.08
C PHE A 36 -38.03 -11.28 -0.15
N ILE A 37 -38.58 -10.88 -1.30
CA ILE A 37 -38.84 -9.47 -1.62
C ILE A 37 -39.73 -8.80 -0.57
N PRO A 38 -40.86 -9.39 -0.09
CA PRO A 38 -41.65 -8.78 0.96
C PRO A 38 -40.93 -8.60 2.30
N LEU A 39 -39.91 -9.42 2.58
CA LEU A 39 -39.13 -9.36 3.81
C LEU A 39 -38.20 -8.14 3.87
N LEU A 40 -37.98 -7.41 2.78
CA LEU A 40 -37.26 -6.14 2.76
C LEU A 40 -37.93 -5.08 3.63
N ASP A 41 -39.26 -5.20 3.84
CA ASP A 41 -40.09 -4.29 4.64
C ASP A 41 -40.54 -4.93 5.98
N ASP A 42 -39.91 -6.07 6.36
CA ASP A 42 -40.22 -6.73 7.63
C ASP A 42 -39.82 -5.85 8.84
N SER A 43 -40.58 -5.88 9.89
CA SER A 43 -40.29 -5.15 11.13
C SER A 43 -39.02 -5.66 11.81
N ASP A 44 -38.74 -6.97 11.72
CA ASP A 44 -37.50 -7.58 12.27
C ASP A 44 -36.33 -7.40 11.31
N GLU A 45 -35.29 -6.69 11.78
CA GLU A 45 -34.05 -6.43 11.03
C GLU A 45 -33.39 -7.71 10.53
N TRP A 46 -33.48 -8.80 11.30
CA TRP A 46 -32.90 -10.09 10.88
C TRP A 46 -33.51 -10.58 9.55
N PHE A 47 -34.83 -10.44 9.36
CA PHE A 47 -35.49 -10.84 8.10
C PHE A 47 -35.14 -9.88 6.98
N ARG A 48 -35.07 -8.57 7.23
CA ARG A 48 -34.59 -7.59 6.22
C ARG A 48 -33.19 -7.94 5.74
N GLY A 49 -32.27 -8.22 6.69
CA GLY A 49 -30.90 -8.62 6.36
C GLY A 49 -30.85 -9.93 5.55
N LYS A 50 -31.71 -10.91 5.87
CA LYS A 50 -31.80 -12.16 5.10
C LYS A 50 -32.40 -11.96 3.71
N ALA A 51 -33.34 -11.05 3.54
CA ALA A 51 -33.87 -10.66 2.23
C ALA A 51 -32.77 -10.05 1.34
N LEU A 52 -32.02 -9.08 1.87
CA LEU A 52 -30.88 -8.50 1.13
C LEU A 52 -29.86 -9.56 0.70
N MET A 53 -29.52 -10.50 1.61
CA MET A 53 -28.60 -11.61 1.29
C MET A 53 -29.15 -12.53 0.20
N ALA A 54 -30.44 -12.90 0.26
CA ALA A 54 -31.09 -13.77 -0.70
C ALA A 54 -31.11 -13.13 -2.10
N ILE A 55 -31.49 -11.86 -2.18
CA ILE A 55 -31.51 -11.09 -3.42
C ILE A 55 -30.08 -10.96 -3.96
N GLN A 56 -29.10 -10.62 -3.12
CA GLN A 56 -27.71 -10.55 -3.55
C GLN A 56 -27.19 -11.88 -4.10
N LYS A 57 -27.63 -13.01 -3.55
CA LYS A 57 -27.19 -14.34 -3.95
C LYS A 57 -27.84 -14.81 -5.25
N TRP A 58 -29.14 -14.59 -5.39
CA TRP A 58 -29.95 -15.23 -6.43
C TRP A 58 -30.44 -14.32 -7.56
N ALA A 59 -30.30 -13.00 -7.45
CA ALA A 59 -30.72 -12.10 -8.52
C ALA A 59 -30.05 -12.43 -9.86
N SER A 60 -30.79 -12.37 -10.94
CA SER A 60 -30.45 -12.78 -12.28
C SER A 60 -31.01 -11.82 -13.34
N MET A 61 -30.82 -12.10 -14.62
CA MET A 61 -31.27 -11.26 -15.74
C MET A 61 -32.75 -10.91 -15.72
N LYS A 62 -33.62 -11.75 -15.13
CA LYS A 62 -35.09 -11.53 -15.06
C LYS A 62 -35.47 -10.54 -13.95
N ASP A 63 -34.54 -10.21 -13.05
CA ASP A 63 -34.83 -9.41 -11.85
C ASP A 63 -34.56 -7.90 -12.08
N LEU A 64 -34.58 -7.44 -13.33
CA LEU A 64 -34.34 -6.04 -13.69
C LEU A 64 -35.28 -5.08 -12.96
N LYS A 65 -36.59 -5.35 -12.92
CA LYS A 65 -37.57 -4.50 -12.22
C LYS A 65 -37.30 -4.41 -10.71
N LEU A 66 -36.81 -5.50 -10.12
CA LEU A 66 -36.37 -5.49 -8.73
C LEU A 66 -35.16 -4.58 -8.53
N ALA A 67 -34.14 -4.69 -9.41
CA ALA A 67 -32.97 -3.83 -9.33
C ALA A 67 -33.30 -2.34 -9.51
N GLU A 68 -34.23 -1.99 -10.40
CA GLU A 68 -34.72 -0.62 -10.59
C GLU A 68 -35.48 -0.10 -9.36
N ARG A 69 -36.33 -0.94 -8.74
CA ARG A 69 -37.01 -0.63 -7.49
C ARG A 69 -36.00 -0.35 -6.38
N LEU A 70 -35.04 -1.24 -6.17
CA LEU A 70 -33.99 -1.10 -5.15
C LEU A 70 -33.14 0.15 -5.38
N ALA A 71 -32.80 0.47 -6.63
CA ALA A 71 -32.05 1.66 -7.01
C ALA A 71 -32.80 2.98 -6.74
N SER A 72 -34.11 2.93 -6.51
CA SER A 72 -34.98 4.08 -6.22
C SER A 72 -35.46 4.08 -4.77
N SER A 73 -34.99 3.15 -3.93
CA SER A 73 -35.39 3.03 -2.54
C SER A 73 -34.89 4.20 -1.70
N SER A 74 -35.65 4.57 -0.67
CA SER A 74 -35.20 5.50 0.36
C SER A 74 -34.13 4.90 1.28
N LYS A 75 -34.04 3.55 1.38
CA LYS A 75 -33.09 2.84 2.22
C LYS A 75 -31.73 2.71 1.50
N VAL A 76 -30.67 3.15 2.17
CA VAL A 76 -29.29 3.13 1.63
C VAL A 76 -28.84 1.71 1.29
N GLU A 77 -29.07 0.76 2.17
CA GLU A 77 -28.71 -0.65 1.98
C GLU A 77 -29.36 -1.30 0.74
N GLU A 78 -30.60 -0.91 0.42
CA GLU A 78 -31.27 -1.37 -0.80
C GLU A 78 -30.64 -0.77 -2.05
N ARG A 79 -30.28 0.52 -2.03
CA ARG A 79 -29.57 1.16 -3.16
C ARG A 79 -28.16 0.60 -3.34
N ILE A 80 -27.45 0.28 -2.24
CA ILE A 80 -26.16 -0.44 -2.32
C ILE A 80 -26.35 -1.83 -2.95
N LEU A 81 -27.38 -2.57 -2.52
CA LEU A 81 -27.70 -3.87 -3.10
C LEU A 81 -28.00 -3.77 -4.60
N ALA A 82 -28.74 -2.74 -5.03
CA ALA A 82 -28.99 -2.50 -6.45
C ALA A 82 -27.70 -2.38 -7.26
N SER A 83 -26.70 -1.64 -6.76
CA SER A 83 -25.39 -1.52 -7.43
C SER A 83 -24.68 -2.88 -7.57
N ARG A 84 -24.75 -3.72 -6.54
CA ARG A 84 -24.07 -5.03 -6.50
C ARG A 84 -24.72 -6.07 -7.43
N ILE A 85 -26.06 -6.03 -7.59
CA ILE A 85 -26.76 -6.96 -8.49
C ILE A 85 -26.86 -6.44 -9.92
N ALA A 86 -26.66 -5.14 -10.16
CA ALA A 86 -26.74 -4.51 -11.47
C ALA A 86 -25.99 -5.29 -12.58
N PRO A 87 -24.75 -5.79 -12.40
CA PRO A 87 -24.05 -6.55 -13.45
C PRO A 87 -24.78 -7.80 -13.94
N ARG A 88 -25.65 -8.37 -13.12
CA ARG A 88 -26.37 -9.63 -13.42
C ARG A 88 -27.72 -9.43 -14.06
N VAL A 89 -28.27 -8.20 -14.01
CA VAL A 89 -29.63 -7.91 -14.50
C VAL A 89 -29.67 -7.41 -15.94
N GLY A 90 -28.58 -7.56 -16.69
CA GLY A 90 -28.55 -7.33 -18.13
C GLY A 90 -28.07 -5.93 -18.57
N LYS A 91 -28.34 -5.60 -19.85
CA LYS A 91 -27.78 -4.40 -20.50
C LYS A 91 -28.17 -3.07 -19.85
N THR A 92 -29.31 -2.98 -19.21
CA THR A 92 -29.81 -1.80 -18.51
C THR A 92 -29.04 -1.51 -17.20
N SER A 93 -28.17 -2.42 -16.77
CA SER A 93 -27.31 -2.26 -15.60
C SER A 93 -26.49 -0.96 -15.63
N LYS A 94 -26.01 -0.55 -16.81
CA LYS A 94 -25.25 0.70 -16.99
C LYS A 94 -26.06 1.94 -16.59
N ILE A 95 -27.38 1.95 -16.86
CA ILE A 95 -28.27 3.07 -16.50
C ILE A 95 -28.43 3.13 -14.97
N ILE A 96 -28.69 1.99 -14.33
CA ILE A 96 -28.81 1.88 -12.87
C ILE A 96 -27.52 2.35 -12.20
N LEU A 97 -26.37 1.84 -12.64
CA LEU A 97 -25.07 2.19 -12.08
C LEU A 97 -24.73 3.67 -12.30
N LYS A 98 -25.05 4.24 -13.48
CA LYS A 98 -24.88 5.66 -13.75
C LYS A 98 -25.74 6.53 -12.84
N LYS A 99 -26.98 6.11 -12.54
CA LYS A 99 -27.85 6.79 -11.56
C LYS A 99 -27.22 6.73 -10.16
N LEU A 100 -26.86 5.53 -9.69
CA LEU A 100 -26.34 5.30 -8.35
C LEU A 100 -24.94 5.91 -8.14
N SER A 101 -24.14 6.07 -9.20
CA SER A 101 -22.85 6.77 -9.11
C SER A 101 -22.96 8.28 -8.87
N LYS A 102 -24.19 8.83 -8.90
CA LYS A 102 -24.53 10.21 -8.54
C LYS A 102 -25.40 10.28 -7.28
N ASP A 103 -25.47 9.19 -6.52
CA ASP A 103 -26.28 9.14 -5.29
C ASP A 103 -25.77 10.16 -4.26
N THR A 104 -26.67 10.65 -3.42
CA THR A 104 -26.30 11.56 -2.31
C THR A 104 -25.54 10.86 -1.20
N ASP A 105 -25.79 9.55 -1.02
CA ASP A 105 -25.07 8.73 -0.06
C ASP A 105 -23.73 8.27 -0.62
N HIS A 106 -22.64 8.54 0.11
CA HIS A 106 -21.27 8.24 -0.32
C HIS A 106 -21.01 6.73 -0.48
N LEU A 107 -21.62 5.86 0.34
CA LEU A 107 -21.44 4.42 0.23
C LEU A 107 -22.14 3.86 -1.02
N VAL A 108 -23.33 4.37 -1.35
CA VAL A 108 -24.03 4.01 -2.59
C VAL A 108 -23.19 4.44 -3.79
N LYS A 109 -22.74 5.69 -3.80
CA LYS A 109 -21.89 6.26 -4.86
C LYS A 109 -20.63 5.42 -5.07
N GLN A 110 -19.88 5.13 -4.00
CA GLN A 110 -18.64 4.34 -4.08
C GLN A 110 -18.90 2.91 -4.58
N ASN A 111 -19.95 2.24 -4.08
CA ASN A 111 -20.28 0.89 -4.57
C ASN A 111 -20.64 0.90 -6.07
N ALA A 112 -21.40 1.89 -6.52
CA ALA A 112 -21.74 2.02 -7.94
C ALA A 112 -20.50 2.29 -8.80
N TRP A 113 -19.61 3.20 -8.37
CA TRP A 113 -18.35 3.46 -9.04
C TRP A 113 -17.43 2.25 -9.09
N LYS A 114 -17.30 1.52 -7.98
CA LYS A 114 -16.53 0.29 -7.94
C LYS A 114 -16.97 -0.71 -9.02
N VAL A 115 -18.29 -0.90 -9.17
CA VAL A 115 -18.82 -1.81 -10.20
C VAL A 115 -18.62 -1.25 -11.61
N ARG A 116 -18.82 0.07 -11.83
CA ARG A 116 -18.61 0.72 -13.14
C ARG A 116 -17.16 0.55 -13.60
N LEU A 117 -16.20 0.85 -12.73
CA LEU A 117 -14.77 0.76 -13.03
C LEU A 117 -14.30 -0.66 -13.35
N HIS A 118 -14.90 -1.69 -12.71
CA HIS A 118 -14.59 -3.08 -13.04
C HIS A 118 -15.18 -3.52 -14.39
N GLN A 119 -16.20 -2.82 -14.89
CA GLN A 119 -16.82 -3.11 -16.19
C GLN A 119 -16.22 -2.32 -17.35
N ASP A 120 -15.63 -1.17 -17.06
CA ASP A 120 -15.16 -0.23 -18.07
C ASP A 120 -14.00 0.62 -17.52
N GLU A 121 -12.78 0.22 -17.87
CA GLU A 121 -11.55 0.93 -17.45
C GLU A 121 -11.44 2.32 -18.07
N LEU A 122 -12.14 2.63 -19.17
CA LEU A 122 -12.16 3.97 -19.77
C LEU A 122 -12.74 5.02 -18.82
N LEU A 123 -13.49 4.59 -17.80
CA LEU A 123 -14.03 5.49 -16.77
C LEU A 123 -13.00 5.95 -15.73
N ILE A 124 -11.76 5.44 -15.78
CA ILE A 124 -10.71 5.82 -14.83
C ILE A 124 -10.46 7.33 -14.86
N LYS A 125 -10.40 7.95 -16.04
CA LYS A 125 -10.20 9.41 -16.16
C LYS A 125 -11.33 10.20 -15.48
N GLU A 126 -12.59 9.78 -15.65
CA GLU A 126 -13.74 10.39 -14.97
C GLU A 126 -13.68 10.17 -13.45
N ALA A 127 -13.20 8.99 -13.02
CA ALA A 127 -13.16 8.63 -11.61
C ALA A 127 -12.05 9.33 -10.82
N ILE A 128 -10.88 9.58 -11.42
CA ILE A 128 -9.79 10.34 -10.76
C ILE A 128 -10.10 11.84 -10.63
N GLU A 129 -11.08 12.35 -11.37
CA GLU A 129 -11.55 13.72 -11.29
C GLU A 129 -12.80 13.89 -10.41
N ASN A 130 -13.25 12.79 -9.80
CA ASN A 130 -14.45 12.84 -8.97
C ASN A 130 -14.22 13.63 -7.68
N GLU A 131 -15.19 14.43 -7.26
CA GLU A 131 -15.15 15.20 -6.02
C GLU A 131 -14.95 14.32 -4.78
N GLU A 132 -15.48 13.10 -4.81
CA GLU A 132 -15.39 12.13 -3.72
C GLU A 132 -14.03 11.43 -3.69
N THR A 133 -13.24 11.68 -2.66
CA THR A 133 -11.94 11.01 -2.45
C THR A 133 -12.06 9.48 -2.47
N GLY A 134 -13.15 8.91 -1.95
CA GLY A 134 -13.39 7.47 -1.99
C GLY A 134 -13.50 6.91 -3.40
N VAL A 135 -14.06 7.65 -4.35
CA VAL A 135 -14.13 7.26 -5.76
C VAL A 135 -12.75 7.35 -6.41
N ARG A 136 -12.00 8.43 -6.14
CA ARG A 136 -10.62 8.59 -6.65
C ARG A 136 -9.71 7.48 -6.15
N ILE A 137 -9.84 7.06 -4.87
CA ILE A 137 -9.10 5.92 -4.31
C ILE A 137 -9.40 4.62 -5.07
N LEU A 138 -10.67 4.36 -5.40
CA LEU A 138 -11.05 3.17 -6.17
C LEU A 138 -10.40 3.17 -7.56
N ALA A 139 -10.32 4.34 -8.22
CA ALA A 139 -9.64 4.46 -9.50
C ALA A 139 -8.14 4.13 -9.36
N VAL A 140 -7.47 4.68 -8.35
CA VAL A 140 -6.03 4.44 -8.10
C VAL A 140 -5.75 2.96 -7.79
N GLU A 141 -6.65 2.25 -7.10
CA GLU A 141 -6.54 0.79 -6.85
C GLU A 141 -6.62 -0.05 -8.14
N ILE A 142 -7.25 0.47 -9.18
CA ILE A 142 -7.28 -0.18 -10.50
C ILE A 142 -6.05 0.19 -11.29
N ILE A 143 -5.65 1.47 -11.29
CA ILE A 143 -4.44 1.98 -11.93
C ILE A 143 -3.21 1.18 -11.49
N GLU A 144 -3.09 0.86 -10.20
CA GLU A 144 -1.99 0.04 -9.65
C GLU A 144 -1.83 -1.32 -10.32
N LYS A 145 -2.89 -1.84 -10.95
CA LYS A 145 -2.92 -3.16 -11.62
C LYS A 145 -2.80 -3.07 -13.15
N MET A 146 -2.80 -1.86 -13.70
CA MET A 146 -2.71 -1.66 -15.14
C MET A 146 -1.28 -1.87 -15.63
N LYS A 147 -1.15 -2.41 -16.82
CA LYS A 147 0.16 -2.61 -17.49
C LYS A 147 0.70 -1.31 -18.12
N HIS A 148 -0.20 -0.43 -18.51
CA HIS A 148 0.14 0.84 -19.13
C HIS A 148 -0.68 1.93 -18.47
N ILE A 149 -0.02 2.99 -18.05
CA ILE A 149 -0.62 4.12 -17.35
C ILE A 149 -0.20 5.39 -18.08
N ASP A 150 -1.17 6.20 -18.49
CA ASP A 150 -0.89 7.49 -19.16
C ASP A 150 -0.21 8.46 -18.19
N ASP A 151 0.77 9.22 -18.67
CA ASP A 151 1.49 10.25 -17.90
C ASP A 151 0.53 11.27 -17.25
N GLU A 152 -0.52 11.67 -17.98
CA GLU A 152 -1.56 12.58 -17.48
C GLU A 152 -2.22 12.03 -16.19
N ILE A 153 -2.48 10.72 -16.15
CA ILE A 153 -3.06 10.06 -14.99
C ILE A 153 -2.07 10.08 -13.81
N ILE A 154 -0.80 9.76 -14.07
CA ILE A 154 0.25 9.77 -13.03
C ILE A 154 0.40 11.17 -12.43
N ILE A 155 0.52 12.20 -13.26
CA ILE A 155 0.62 13.59 -12.79
C ILE A 155 -0.61 13.98 -11.95
N LYS A 156 -1.79 13.60 -12.39
CA LYS A 156 -3.05 13.91 -11.69
C LYS A 156 -3.09 13.28 -10.28
N ILE A 157 -2.74 12.01 -10.14
CA ILE A 157 -2.77 11.33 -8.85
C ILE A 157 -1.61 11.73 -7.93
N LEU A 158 -0.45 12.13 -8.48
CA LEU A 158 0.66 12.70 -7.70
C LEU A 158 0.33 14.08 -7.14
N LYS A 159 -0.49 14.87 -7.85
CA LYS A 159 -0.95 16.21 -7.45
C LYS A 159 -2.32 16.22 -6.80
N ASP A 160 -2.90 15.06 -6.46
CA ASP A 160 -4.21 14.99 -5.81
C ASP A 160 -4.21 15.72 -4.45
N GLU A 161 -5.32 16.36 -4.11
CA GLU A 161 -5.49 17.06 -2.84
C GLU A 161 -5.37 16.11 -1.62
N SER A 162 -5.72 14.81 -1.79
CA SER A 162 -5.65 13.80 -0.77
C SER A 162 -4.25 13.20 -0.65
N SER A 163 -3.60 13.41 0.49
CA SER A 163 -2.32 12.78 0.83
C SER A 163 -2.35 11.24 0.69
N ARG A 164 -3.49 10.61 0.95
CA ARG A 164 -3.66 9.16 0.78
C ARG A 164 -3.53 8.74 -0.69
N ILE A 165 -4.00 9.55 -1.61
CA ILE A 165 -3.89 9.30 -3.06
C ILE A 165 -2.46 9.55 -3.51
N ARG A 166 -1.83 10.67 -3.11
CA ARG A 166 -0.42 10.95 -3.41
C ARG A 166 0.50 9.83 -2.92
N LYS A 167 0.28 9.33 -1.70
CA LYS A 167 1.02 8.18 -1.16
C LYS A 167 0.88 6.92 -2.02
N LYS A 168 -0.34 6.61 -2.48
CA LYS A 168 -0.58 5.49 -3.40
C LYS A 168 0.10 5.73 -4.76
N ALA A 169 0.08 6.94 -5.29
CA ALA A 169 0.75 7.30 -6.55
C ALA A 169 2.27 7.05 -6.47
N VAL A 170 2.90 7.48 -5.38
CA VAL A 170 4.32 7.17 -5.11
C VAL A 170 4.56 5.66 -5.04
N SER A 171 3.67 4.91 -4.38
CA SER A 171 3.77 3.44 -4.32
C SER A 171 3.67 2.79 -5.70
N ILE A 172 2.79 3.30 -6.58
CA ILE A 172 2.69 2.81 -7.97
C ILE A 172 4.01 3.01 -8.71
N LEU A 173 4.63 4.19 -8.60
CA LEU A 173 5.93 4.45 -9.24
C LEU A 173 7.07 3.60 -8.67
N ARG A 174 7.00 3.19 -7.40
CA ARG A 174 7.97 2.25 -6.82
C ARG A 174 7.80 0.82 -7.35
N VAL A 175 6.56 0.40 -7.61
CA VAL A 175 6.26 -0.93 -8.20
C VAL A 175 6.57 -0.95 -9.71
N HIS A 176 6.40 0.20 -10.38
CA HIS A 176 6.60 0.40 -11.81
C HIS A 176 7.69 1.46 -12.07
N PRO A 177 8.98 1.15 -11.74
CA PRO A 177 10.07 2.13 -11.86
C PRO A 177 10.29 2.62 -13.31
N GLU A 178 9.88 1.82 -14.29
CA GLU A 178 9.91 2.19 -15.71
C GLU A 178 9.10 3.44 -16.03
N LEU A 179 8.02 3.71 -15.29
CA LEU A 179 7.19 4.90 -15.48
C LEU A 179 7.91 6.21 -15.13
N ASN A 180 8.94 6.14 -14.30
CA ASN A 180 9.76 7.30 -13.91
C ASN A 180 11.25 7.09 -14.16
N SER A 181 11.60 6.30 -15.17
CA SER A 181 13.01 5.97 -15.47
C SER A 181 13.84 7.20 -15.88
N SER A 182 13.21 8.17 -16.54
CA SER A 182 13.84 9.45 -16.91
C SER A 182 13.85 10.50 -15.78
N GLY A 183 13.15 10.28 -14.68
CA GLY A 183 12.98 11.27 -13.61
C GLY A 183 11.95 12.37 -13.89
N GLN A 184 11.07 12.12 -14.84
CA GLN A 184 10.07 13.14 -15.30
C GLN A 184 9.11 13.60 -14.22
N TYR A 185 8.95 12.85 -13.12
CA TYR A 185 8.09 13.21 -11.98
C TYR A 185 8.88 13.63 -10.74
N ASP A 186 10.22 13.66 -10.79
CA ASP A 186 11.05 13.86 -9.61
C ASP A 186 10.75 15.18 -8.88
N GLU A 187 10.49 16.27 -9.59
CA GLU A 187 10.12 17.55 -8.98
C GLU A 187 8.83 17.43 -8.14
N ILE A 188 7.81 16.73 -8.65
CA ILE A 188 6.54 16.52 -7.95
C ILE A 188 6.77 15.62 -6.71
N ILE A 189 7.61 14.60 -6.86
CA ILE A 189 7.92 13.66 -5.77
C ILE A 189 8.74 14.36 -4.68
N ILE A 190 9.66 15.26 -5.05
CA ILE A 190 10.42 16.11 -4.10
C ILE A 190 9.45 17.01 -3.33
N ASP A 191 8.48 17.65 -4.01
CA ASP A 191 7.47 18.45 -3.32
C ASP A 191 6.66 17.61 -2.32
N ILE A 192 6.27 16.38 -2.67
CA ILE A 192 5.63 15.44 -1.74
C ILE A 192 6.56 15.10 -0.57
N ALA A 193 7.85 14.86 -0.83
CA ALA A 193 8.84 14.54 0.19
C ALA A 193 9.03 15.68 1.20
N GLU A 194 8.86 16.91 0.80
CA GLU A 194 9.05 18.10 1.64
C GLU A 194 7.76 18.53 2.35
N ASN A 195 6.62 18.44 1.68
CA ASN A 195 5.38 19.08 2.11
C ASN A 195 4.27 18.13 2.56
N ASP A 196 4.37 16.81 2.31
CA ASP A 196 3.35 15.84 2.67
C ASP A 196 3.80 14.88 3.79
N LYS A 197 3.49 15.20 5.03
CA LYS A 197 3.86 14.38 6.21
C LYS A 197 3.45 12.90 6.12
N ASN A 198 2.38 12.58 5.40
CA ASN A 198 1.88 11.19 5.31
C ASN A 198 2.53 10.39 4.18
N ALA A 199 2.98 11.06 3.12
CA ALA A 199 3.63 10.44 1.96
C ALA A 199 5.15 10.68 1.93
N GLN A 200 5.67 11.55 2.80
CA GLN A 200 7.07 11.98 2.84
C GLN A 200 8.05 10.81 2.81
N ILE A 201 7.89 9.83 3.70
CA ILE A 201 8.81 8.69 3.81
C ILE A 201 8.83 7.88 2.51
N ASP A 202 7.66 7.60 1.95
CA ASP A 202 7.56 6.83 0.71
C ASP A 202 8.17 7.57 -0.48
N ALA A 203 8.01 8.89 -0.54
CA ALA A 203 8.59 9.74 -1.58
C ALA A 203 10.13 9.78 -1.48
N ILE A 204 10.69 10.01 -0.28
CA ILE A 204 12.13 10.00 -0.06
C ILE A 204 12.73 8.64 -0.43
N ILE A 205 12.11 7.55 0.03
CA ILE A 205 12.57 6.20 -0.27
C ILE A 205 12.57 5.93 -1.78
N MET A 206 11.50 6.34 -2.47
CA MET A 206 11.43 6.20 -3.92
C MET A 206 12.55 6.93 -4.64
N LEU A 207 12.85 8.18 -4.24
CA LEU A 207 13.92 8.97 -4.84
C LEU A 207 15.30 8.33 -4.58
N ILE A 208 15.54 7.83 -3.36
CA ILE A 208 16.77 7.11 -3.02
C ILE A 208 16.88 5.79 -3.81
N GLU A 209 15.79 5.01 -3.89
CA GLU A 209 15.76 3.73 -4.60
C GLU A 209 15.96 3.89 -6.12
N SER A 210 15.58 5.04 -6.67
CA SER A 210 15.78 5.35 -8.10
C SER A 210 17.24 5.35 -8.53
N GLY A 211 18.17 5.57 -7.59
CA GLY A 211 19.61 5.66 -7.86
C GLY A 211 20.02 6.88 -8.68
N ARG A 212 19.09 7.79 -8.98
CA ARG A 212 19.40 9.04 -9.67
C ARG A 212 20.07 10.03 -8.72
N GLU A 213 21.26 10.47 -9.07
CA GLU A 213 22.10 11.33 -8.23
C GLU A 213 22.36 12.69 -8.88
N SER A 214 21.49 13.14 -9.76
CA SER A 214 21.62 14.42 -10.46
C SER A 214 20.66 15.48 -9.93
N GLY A 215 21.00 16.74 -10.19
CA GLY A 215 20.15 17.89 -9.87
C GLY A 215 19.75 18.00 -8.40
N VAL A 216 18.48 18.33 -8.16
CA VAL A 216 17.94 18.60 -6.80
C VAL A 216 18.00 17.39 -5.87
N ILE A 217 17.86 16.17 -6.39
CA ILE A 217 17.94 14.94 -5.57
C ILE A 217 19.28 14.86 -4.86
N ARG A 218 20.39 15.13 -5.58
CA ARG A 218 21.75 15.13 -5.02
C ARG A 218 21.90 16.07 -3.83
N GLU A 219 21.30 17.25 -3.89
CA GLU A 219 21.37 18.25 -2.81
C GLU A 219 20.52 17.86 -1.60
N LYS A 220 19.42 17.13 -1.84
CA LYS A 220 18.47 16.73 -0.79
C LYS A 220 18.87 15.46 -0.05
N ILE A 221 19.64 14.56 -0.66
CA ILE A 221 20.05 13.30 -0.01
C ILE A 221 20.68 13.52 1.36
N PRO A 222 21.68 14.39 1.54
CA PRO A 222 22.27 14.63 2.86
C PRO A 222 21.23 15.09 3.90
N ILE A 223 20.33 15.99 3.51
CA ILE A 223 19.29 16.54 4.39
C ILE A 223 18.33 15.42 4.84
N TRP A 224 17.95 14.52 3.93
CA TRP A 224 17.05 13.41 4.28
C TRP A 224 17.73 12.37 5.19
N LEU A 225 19.03 12.15 5.03
CA LEU A 225 19.78 11.19 5.86
C LEU A 225 19.99 11.68 7.29
N GLU A 226 20.05 13.00 7.51
CA GLU A 226 20.20 13.61 8.84
C GLU A 226 18.89 13.64 9.65
N GLN A 227 17.78 13.18 9.10
CA GLN A 227 16.51 13.19 9.83
C GLN A 227 16.49 12.15 10.96
N GLU A 228 16.11 12.61 12.16
CA GLU A 228 16.04 11.74 13.34
C GLU A 228 14.79 10.84 13.41
N ASN A 229 13.90 10.89 12.41
CA ASN A 229 12.68 10.08 12.40
C ASN A 229 13.02 8.58 12.36
N PRO A 230 12.75 7.80 13.44
CA PRO A 230 13.16 6.40 13.52
C PRO A 230 12.53 5.51 12.42
N GLN A 231 11.32 5.84 11.98
CA GLN A 231 10.64 5.08 10.92
C GLN A 231 11.28 5.36 9.56
N MET A 232 11.67 6.60 9.29
CA MET A 232 12.40 6.97 8.08
C MET A 232 13.76 6.28 8.03
N VAL A 233 14.54 6.37 9.09
CA VAL A 233 15.84 5.69 9.21
C VAL A 233 15.71 4.20 8.95
N LYS A 234 14.73 3.53 9.58
CA LYS A 234 14.45 2.10 9.35
C LYS A 234 14.10 1.79 7.89
N SER A 235 13.30 2.66 7.26
CA SER A 235 12.88 2.49 5.86
C SER A 235 14.04 2.67 4.90
N ILE A 236 14.90 3.68 5.12
CA ILE A 236 16.11 3.91 4.31
C ILE A 236 17.06 2.71 4.44
N ILE A 237 17.32 2.23 5.67
CA ILE A 237 18.15 1.03 5.91
C ILE A 237 17.60 -0.17 5.13
N HIS A 238 16.29 -0.34 5.13
CA HIS A 238 15.68 -1.47 4.40
C HIS A 238 15.84 -1.33 2.89
N SER A 239 15.65 -0.14 2.34
CA SER A 239 15.73 0.10 0.90
C SER A 239 17.17 -0.01 0.34
N LEU A 240 18.16 0.26 1.17
CA LEU A 240 19.58 0.26 0.76
C LEU A 240 20.32 -1.05 1.03
N LYS A 241 19.70 -2.03 1.72
CA LYS A 241 20.39 -3.25 2.18
C LYS A 241 21.09 -4.06 1.07
N ASP A 242 20.52 -4.05 -0.14
CA ASP A 242 20.99 -4.87 -1.28
C ASP A 242 21.48 -3.99 -2.47
N LYS A 243 21.64 -2.67 -2.27
CA LYS A 243 22.10 -1.76 -3.32
C LYS A 243 23.62 -1.82 -3.50
N LYS A 244 24.07 -1.71 -4.75
CA LYS A 244 25.48 -1.55 -5.09
C LYS A 244 25.84 -0.08 -4.99
N TRP A 245 26.69 0.23 -4.04
CA TRP A 245 27.00 1.61 -3.68
C TRP A 245 27.94 2.28 -4.67
N SER A 246 28.77 1.51 -5.40
CA SER A 246 29.60 2.01 -6.51
C SER A 246 28.78 2.70 -7.60
N GLU A 247 27.52 2.31 -7.76
CA GLU A 247 26.59 2.89 -8.73
C GLU A 247 25.88 4.16 -8.18
N MET A 248 26.12 4.51 -6.91
CA MET A 248 25.42 5.57 -6.17
C MET A 248 26.41 6.44 -5.38
N GLU A 249 27.36 7.06 -6.10
CA GLU A 249 28.51 7.76 -5.49
C GLU A 249 28.10 8.88 -4.53
N ASN A 250 27.14 9.72 -4.91
CA ASN A 250 26.71 10.83 -4.05
C ASN A 250 25.95 10.34 -2.82
N LEU A 251 25.15 9.28 -2.93
CA LEU A 251 24.50 8.65 -1.81
C LEU A 251 25.53 8.03 -0.85
N THR A 252 26.55 7.35 -1.40
CA THR A 252 27.66 6.78 -0.62
C THR A 252 28.39 7.88 0.15
N LYS A 253 28.74 8.98 -0.50
CA LYS A 253 29.37 10.14 0.17
C LYS A 253 28.47 10.75 1.25
N ALA A 254 27.17 10.86 0.99
CA ALA A 254 26.21 11.38 1.96
C ALA A 254 26.08 10.47 3.19
N ILE A 255 26.11 9.13 2.99
CA ILE A 255 26.10 8.16 4.09
C ILE A 255 27.37 8.27 4.93
N ILE A 256 28.54 8.33 4.27
CA ILE A 256 29.84 8.50 4.94
C ILE A 256 29.85 9.76 5.78
N ASN A 257 29.38 10.88 5.25
CA ASN A 257 29.38 12.17 5.92
C ASN A 257 28.24 12.37 6.91
N SER A 258 27.28 11.44 6.99
CA SER A 258 26.16 11.56 7.92
C SER A 258 26.61 11.47 9.37
N SER A 259 26.03 12.28 10.23
CA SER A 259 26.18 12.20 11.68
C SER A 259 25.24 11.15 12.32
N ASN A 260 24.39 10.51 11.52
CA ASN A 260 23.40 9.55 12.01
C ASN A 260 23.98 8.13 12.14
N ASP A 261 24.64 7.86 13.27
CA ASP A 261 25.26 6.57 13.58
C ASP A 261 24.33 5.35 13.45
N LYS A 262 23.04 5.54 13.78
CA LYS A 262 22.03 4.46 13.65
C LYS A 262 21.76 4.11 12.19
N LEU A 263 21.72 5.11 11.33
CA LEU A 263 21.55 4.93 9.89
C LEU A 263 22.76 4.20 9.31
N ILE A 264 23.96 4.70 9.58
CA ILE A 264 25.22 4.13 9.07
C ILE A 264 25.37 2.67 9.48
N SER A 265 25.30 2.38 10.78
CA SER A 265 25.43 1.01 11.30
C SER A 265 24.34 0.10 10.74
N GLY A 266 23.09 0.57 10.65
CA GLY A 266 21.98 -0.22 10.12
C GLY A 266 22.14 -0.58 8.65
N ILE A 267 22.65 0.33 7.83
CA ILE A 267 22.93 0.08 6.40
C ILE A 267 24.08 -0.92 6.26
N LEU A 268 25.19 -0.69 6.95
CA LEU A 268 26.37 -1.55 6.88
C LEU A 268 26.09 -2.97 7.38
N ARG A 269 25.36 -3.11 8.49
CA ARG A 269 25.03 -4.41 9.08
C ARG A 269 24.43 -5.40 8.07
N ARG A 270 23.65 -4.91 7.12
CA ARG A 270 22.91 -5.70 6.13
C ARG A 270 23.54 -5.75 4.75
N ASN A 271 24.64 -5.02 4.56
CA ASN A 271 25.33 -4.95 3.27
C ASN A 271 26.73 -5.55 3.40
N ASN A 272 27.01 -6.60 2.61
CA ASN A 272 28.30 -7.31 2.59
C ASN A 272 29.01 -7.13 1.23
N THR A 273 28.71 -6.07 0.50
CA THR A 273 29.40 -5.76 -0.76
C THR A 273 30.83 -5.26 -0.50
N ILE A 274 31.65 -5.22 -1.56
CA ILE A 274 33.01 -4.66 -1.50
C ILE A 274 32.94 -3.20 -1.08
N GLU A 275 32.03 -2.44 -1.63
CA GLU A 275 31.82 -1.01 -1.35
C GLU A 275 31.47 -0.78 0.13
N ALA A 276 30.64 -1.66 0.72
CA ALA A 276 30.33 -1.58 2.15
C ALA A 276 31.57 -1.87 3.02
N ASN A 277 32.48 -2.72 2.56
CA ASN A 277 33.74 -2.95 3.27
C ASN A 277 34.70 -1.75 3.15
N GLU A 278 34.77 -1.10 1.98
CA GLU A 278 35.51 0.15 1.85
C GLU A 278 35.01 1.22 2.84
N LEU A 279 33.68 1.39 2.91
CA LEU A 279 33.06 2.31 3.85
C LEU A 279 33.34 1.94 5.32
N ARG A 280 33.32 0.64 5.67
CA ARG A 280 33.73 0.19 7.02
C ARG A 280 35.16 0.59 7.34
N LYS A 281 36.09 0.39 6.38
CA LYS A 281 37.50 0.78 6.57
C LYS A 281 37.65 2.28 6.82
N GLU A 282 37.01 3.11 6.01
CA GLU A 282 37.04 4.57 6.18
C GLU A 282 36.54 4.99 7.57
N ILE A 283 35.37 4.46 8.02
CA ILE A 283 34.81 4.80 9.32
C ILE A 283 35.68 4.29 10.48
N LEU A 284 36.29 3.11 10.34
CA LEU A 284 37.11 2.53 11.41
C LEU A 284 38.43 3.28 11.63
N ILE A 285 39.01 3.89 10.60
CA ILE A 285 40.23 4.71 10.73
C ILE A 285 39.94 6.16 11.10
N ASP A 286 38.74 6.65 10.92
CA ASP A 286 38.35 8.02 11.22
C ASP A 286 38.13 8.19 12.74
N GLU A 287 39.09 8.87 13.39
CA GLU A 287 39.07 9.10 14.83
C GLU A 287 38.02 10.14 15.27
N GLU A 288 37.51 10.95 14.36
CA GLU A 288 36.43 11.90 14.64
C GLU A 288 35.05 11.20 14.76
N ARG A 289 34.96 9.98 14.27
CA ARG A 289 33.72 9.17 14.42
C ARG A 289 33.56 8.67 15.85
N SER A 290 32.27 8.55 16.26
CA SER A 290 31.96 8.09 17.60
C SER A 290 32.51 6.66 17.84
N ASN A 291 33.14 6.49 19.03
CA ASN A 291 33.66 5.19 19.43
C ASN A 291 32.55 4.11 19.46
N VAL A 292 31.31 4.52 19.73
CA VAL A 292 30.15 3.64 19.76
C VAL A 292 29.85 3.10 18.34
N LEU A 293 29.91 3.96 17.31
CA LEU A 293 29.71 3.54 15.92
C LEU A 293 30.84 2.58 15.50
N ARG A 294 32.09 2.97 15.74
CA ARG A 294 33.27 2.18 15.35
C ARG A 294 33.26 0.79 16.01
N ALA A 295 32.99 0.70 17.31
CA ALA A 295 32.83 -0.57 18.01
C ALA A 295 31.70 -1.42 17.43
N ARG A 296 30.53 -0.81 17.17
CA ARG A 296 29.36 -1.51 16.60
C ARG A 296 29.60 -2.06 15.21
N ILE A 297 30.36 -1.34 14.38
CA ILE A 297 30.74 -1.83 13.05
C ILE A 297 31.58 -3.11 13.15
N ILE A 298 32.49 -3.18 14.13
CA ILE A 298 33.29 -4.39 14.39
C ILE A 298 32.37 -5.52 14.88
N GLU A 299 31.49 -5.25 15.85
CA GLU A 299 30.56 -6.24 16.40
C GLU A 299 29.64 -6.85 15.32
N ASP A 300 29.18 -6.03 14.37
CA ASP A 300 28.33 -6.49 13.26
C ASP A 300 29.05 -7.49 12.32
N LEU A 301 30.34 -7.65 12.44
CA LEU A 301 31.16 -8.61 11.69
C LEU A 301 31.41 -9.94 12.44
N PHE A 302 31.01 -10.06 13.70
CA PHE A 302 31.21 -11.27 14.50
C PHE A 302 30.58 -12.49 13.84
N GLY A 303 31.37 -13.57 13.74
CA GLY A 303 30.92 -14.84 13.15
C GLY A 303 30.66 -14.81 11.64
N LYS A 304 30.99 -13.68 10.96
CA LYS A 304 30.89 -13.58 9.51
C LYS A 304 32.27 -13.85 8.89
N LYS A 305 32.30 -14.69 7.86
CA LYS A 305 33.54 -14.93 7.11
C LYS A 305 33.99 -13.63 6.44
N GLN A 306 35.18 -13.16 6.78
CA GLN A 306 35.81 -12.00 6.16
C GLN A 306 36.97 -12.45 5.28
N ASN A 307 36.97 -11.96 4.02
CA ASN A 307 38.05 -12.23 3.05
C ASN A 307 38.85 -10.94 2.76
N ASP A 308 38.50 -9.81 3.38
CA ASP A 308 39.17 -8.53 3.18
C ASP A 308 40.32 -8.38 4.19
N GLU A 309 41.53 -8.70 3.72
CA GLU A 309 42.76 -8.68 4.54
C GLU A 309 43.07 -7.29 5.11
N VAL A 310 42.73 -6.22 4.36
CA VAL A 310 42.96 -4.84 4.81
C VAL A 310 42.01 -4.50 5.97
N LEU A 311 40.72 -4.89 5.86
CA LEU A 311 39.76 -4.68 6.93
C LEU A 311 40.16 -5.45 8.20
N ILE A 312 40.59 -6.70 8.06
CA ILE A 312 41.08 -7.52 9.16
C ILE A 312 42.26 -6.87 9.83
N LYS A 313 43.22 -6.35 9.04
CA LYS A 313 44.40 -5.65 9.58
C LYS A 313 44.03 -4.40 10.38
N ILE A 314 43.12 -3.56 9.85
CA ILE A 314 42.61 -2.39 10.56
C ILE A 314 42.01 -2.79 11.91
N ILE A 315 41.15 -3.84 11.93
CA ILE A 315 40.54 -4.31 13.18
C ILE A 315 41.60 -4.86 14.15
N THR A 316 42.64 -5.53 13.62
CA THR A 316 43.74 -6.04 14.43
C THR A 316 44.48 -4.88 15.11
N ASP A 317 44.77 -3.82 14.38
CA ASP A 317 45.46 -2.63 14.91
C ASP A 317 44.61 -1.96 16.00
N LEU A 318 43.28 -1.97 15.84
CA LEU A 318 42.33 -1.40 16.81
C LEU A 318 42.23 -2.16 18.15
N GLN A 319 42.82 -3.36 18.26
CA GLN A 319 42.96 -4.03 19.57
C GLN A 319 43.73 -3.20 20.60
N ASN A 320 44.63 -2.31 20.14
CA ASN A 320 45.40 -1.43 20.96
C ASN A 320 44.82 0.00 21.07
N SER A 321 43.55 0.18 20.70
CA SER A 321 42.85 1.46 20.77
C SER A 321 42.74 1.94 22.22
N GLU A 322 42.93 3.26 22.45
CA GLU A 322 42.68 3.89 23.76
C GLU A 322 41.21 3.76 24.21
N SER A 323 40.29 3.59 23.26
CA SER A 323 38.88 3.35 23.57
C SER A 323 38.64 1.90 23.97
N GLU A 324 38.30 1.67 25.24
CA GLU A 324 38.00 0.34 25.75
C GLU A 324 36.89 -0.38 24.92
N SER A 325 35.89 0.34 24.48
CA SER A 325 34.79 -0.28 23.65
C SER A 325 35.32 -0.79 22.32
N ILE A 326 36.18 -0.03 21.63
CA ILE A 326 36.77 -0.43 20.36
C ILE A 326 37.73 -1.61 20.55
N SER A 327 38.64 -1.48 21.54
CA SER A 327 39.64 -2.51 21.87
C SER A 327 38.97 -3.85 22.18
N ASN A 328 37.95 -3.84 23.05
CA ASN A 328 37.20 -5.05 23.40
C ASN A 328 36.48 -5.68 22.19
N SER A 329 35.81 -4.85 21.37
CA SER A 329 35.12 -5.35 20.15
C SER A 329 36.12 -5.95 19.16
N ALA A 330 37.30 -5.30 18.97
CA ALA A 330 38.36 -5.80 18.11
C ALA A 330 38.92 -7.16 18.59
N GLN A 331 39.20 -7.30 19.91
CA GLN A 331 39.64 -8.57 20.49
C GLN A 331 38.60 -9.68 20.34
N MET A 332 37.31 -9.37 20.53
CA MET A 332 36.22 -10.34 20.35
C MET A 332 36.08 -10.76 18.89
N PHE A 333 36.22 -9.83 17.94
CA PHE A 333 36.22 -10.13 16.51
C PHE A 333 37.32 -11.13 16.16
N MET A 334 38.56 -10.86 16.58
CA MET A 334 39.70 -11.75 16.30
C MET A 334 39.46 -13.17 16.83
N LYS A 335 38.92 -13.31 18.05
CA LYS A 335 38.54 -14.62 18.61
C LYS A 335 37.40 -15.31 17.85
N SER A 336 36.59 -14.56 17.11
CA SER A 336 35.45 -15.10 16.37
C SER A 336 35.84 -15.67 14.98
N ILE A 337 37.02 -15.29 14.47
CA ILE A 337 37.54 -15.72 13.15
C ILE A 337 38.67 -16.76 13.26
N GLU A 338 39.23 -16.98 14.46
CA GLU A 338 40.08 -18.12 14.78
C GLU A 338 39.25 -19.41 14.86
#